data_d788bd2fba733a6bec84d2876544c1f6
#
_entry.id   d788bd2fba733a6bec84d2876544c1f6
#
_cell.length_a   1.000
_cell.length_b   1.000
_cell.length_c   1.000
_cell.angle_alpha   90.00
_cell.angle_beta   90.00
_cell.angle_gamma   90.00
#
_symmetry.space_group_name_H-M   'P 1'
#
loop_
_entity.id
_entity.type
_entity.pdbx_description
1 polymer ?
#
loop_
_entity_poly.entity_id
_entity_poly.type
_entity_poly.pdbx_seq_one_letter_code
_entity_poly.pdbx_strand_id
1 'polypeptide(L)'
;MKMIIVIVKDTEADALTRALISAKYRVTRIASTSGFLRSGVDTLLIGVKDERVDSAIALVRETVTASESGEKRATLFVVPIQRFEQI
;
A
#
# COMPACT_ATOMS: atom_id res chain seq x y z
N MET A 1 -0.02 15.77 -6.17
CA MET A 1 0.49 14.40 -6.00
C MET A 1 0.29 13.95 -4.57
N LYS A 2 -0.09 12.70 -4.38
CA LYS A 2 -0.30 12.13 -3.07
C LYS A 2 0.56 10.90 -2.89
N MET A 3 0.81 10.54 -1.64
CA MET A 3 1.42 9.28 -1.30
C MET A 3 0.42 8.46 -0.51
N ILE A 4 0.18 7.22 -0.95
CA ILE A 4 -0.65 6.28 -0.23
C ILE A 4 0.29 5.36 0.54
N ILE A 5 0.09 5.29 1.85
CA ILE A 5 0.84 4.40 2.72
C ILE A 5 -0.10 3.26 3.08
N VAL A 6 0.27 2.04 2.70
CA VAL A 6 -0.57 0.87 2.96
C VAL A 6 0.21 -0.08 3.86
N ILE A 7 -0.40 -0.44 4.97
CA ILE A 7 0.17 -1.42 5.91
C ILE A 7 -0.69 -2.67 5.78
N VAL A 8 -0.09 -3.76 5.32
CA VAL A 8 -0.79 -5.03 5.08
C VAL A 8 -0.02 -6.17 5.72
N LYS A 9 -0.69 -7.30 5.89
CA LYS A 9 0.00 -8.52 6.30
C LYS A 9 0.99 -8.91 5.23
N ASP A 10 2.13 -9.44 5.65
CA ASP A 10 3.19 -9.86 4.72
C ASP A 10 2.70 -10.91 3.72
N THR A 11 1.73 -11.73 4.12
CA THR A 11 1.13 -12.74 3.23
C THR A 11 0.31 -12.11 2.10
N GLU A 12 -0.14 -10.88 2.26
CA GLU A 12 -0.92 -10.15 1.24
C GLU A 12 -0.05 -9.21 0.40
N ALA A 13 1.16 -8.91 0.87
CA ALA A 13 1.98 -7.86 0.27
C ALA A 13 2.44 -8.19 -1.15
N ASP A 14 2.77 -9.46 -1.44
CA ASP A 14 3.22 -9.86 -2.77
C ASP A 14 2.12 -9.67 -3.82
N ALA A 15 0.92 -10.16 -3.52
CA ALA A 15 -0.21 -10.06 -4.45
C ALA A 15 -0.59 -8.59 -4.67
N LEU A 16 -0.59 -7.80 -3.61
CA LEU A 16 -0.94 -6.40 -3.70
C LEU A 16 0.11 -5.61 -4.50
N THR A 17 1.39 -5.88 -4.26
CA THR A 17 2.47 -5.24 -5.01
C THR A 17 2.34 -5.54 -6.51
N ARG A 18 2.11 -6.81 -6.86
CA ARG A 18 1.95 -7.19 -8.27
C ARG A 18 0.74 -6.52 -8.91
N ALA A 19 -0.38 -6.47 -8.19
CA ALA A 19 -1.59 -5.82 -8.72
C ALA A 19 -1.37 -4.34 -8.98
N LEU A 20 -0.72 -3.65 -8.07
CA LEU A 20 -0.43 -2.22 -8.21
C LEU A 20 0.53 -1.95 -9.38
N ILE A 21 1.59 -2.74 -9.48
CA ILE A 21 2.55 -2.58 -10.58
C ILE A 21 1.88 -2.88 -11.92
N SER A 22 1.04 -3.91 -11.99
CA SER A 22 0.30 -4.23 -13.22
C SER A 22 -0.63 -3.10 -13.65
N ALA A 23 -1.16 -2.34 -12.70
CA ALA A 23 -2.01 -1.19 -12.97
C ALA A 23 -1.21 0.10 -13.20
N LYS A 24 0.12 0.00 -13.34
CA LYS A 24 1.02 1.11 -13.63
C LYS A 24 1.20 2.08 -12.48
N TYR A 25 1.05 1.62 -11.26
CA TYR A 25 1.40 2.42 -10.09
C TYR A 25 2.87 2.18 -9.71
N ARG A 26 3.48 3.20 -9.13
CA ARG A 26 4.82 3.08 -8.55
C ARG A 26 4.68 2.64 -7.11
N VAL A 27 5.36 1.57 -6.74
CA VAL A 27 5.27 1.00 -5.41
C VAL A 27 6.68 0.81 -4.84
N THR A 28 6.89 1.31 -3.63
CA THR A 28 8.07 1.00 -2.86
C THR A 28 7.63 0.16 -1.68
N ARG A 29 8.20 -1.03 -1.55
CA ARG A 29 7.88 -1.94 -0.47
C ARG A 29 8.93 -1.84 0.63
N ILE A 30 8.47 -1.63 1.85
CA ILE A 30 9.33 -1.66 3.02
C ILE A 30 8.98 -2.92 3.78
N ALA A 31 9.88 -3.90 3.72
CA ALA A 31 9.67 -5.15 4.44
C ALA A 31 9.72 -4.88 5.94
N SER A 32 8.89 -5.58 6.68
CA SER A 32 8.86 -5.45 8.10
C SER A 32 10.19 -5.93 8.69
N THR A 33 10.81 -5.07 9.48
CA THR A 33 11.98 -5.41 10.24
C THR A 33 11.60 -5.54 11.69
N SER A 34 12.10 -6.59 12.32
CA SER A 34 11.89 -6.84 13.73
C SER A 34 12.23 -5.57 14.53
N GLY A 35 11.29 -5.08 15.33
CA GLY A 35 11.49 -3.92 16.19
C GLY A 35 11.18 -2.56 15.58
N PHE A 36 10.92 -2.49 14.27
CA PHE A 36 10.57 -1.23 13.61
C PHE A 36 9.06 -1.05 13.54
N LEU A 37 8.40 -2.02 12.95
CA LEU A 37 6.95 -2.07 12.92
C LEU A 37 6.52 -3.40 13.50
N ARG A 38 5.23 -3.57 13.62
CA ARG A 38 4.68 -4.83 14.06
C ARG A 38 5.15 -5.95 13.13
N SER A 39 5.62 -7.07 13.70
CA SER A 39 6.07 -8.21 12.91
C SER A 39 4.90 -8.81 12.11
N GLY A 40 5.19 -9.32 10.93
CA GLY A 40 4.19 -9.96 10.08
C GLY A 40 3.44 -8.97 9.18
N VAL A 41 3.82 -7.70 9.19
CA VAL A 41 3.23 -6.70 8.29
C VAL A 41 4.30 -6.06 7.42
N ASP A 42 3.91 -5.64 6.24
CA ASP A 42 4.75 -4.87 5.32
C ASP A 42 4.10 -3.53 5.04
N THR A 43 4.91 -2.55 4.73
CA THR A 43 4.45 -1.22 4.35
C THR A 43 4.74 -0.99 2.87
N LEU A 44 3.72 -0.54 2.14
CA LEU A 44 3.87 -0.15 0.73
C LEU A 44 3.66 1.34 0.63
N LEU A 45 4.55 2.00 -0.11
CA LEU A 45 4.43 3.42 -0.41
C LEU A 45 4.10 3.57 -1.89
N ILE A 46 3.01 4.25 -2.20
CA ILE A 46 2.52 4.41 -3.58
C ILE A 46 2.41 5.89 -3.90
N GLY A 47 3.23 6.36 -4.83
CA GLY A 47 3.11 7.74 -5.31
C GLY A 47 2.07 7.80 -6.42
N VAL A 48 1.07 8.68 -6.30
CA VAL A 48 -0.02 8.76 -7.27
C VAL A 48 -0.37 10.20 -7.57
N LYS A 49 -0.88 10.43 -8.78
CA LYS A 49 -1.52 11.70 -9.10
C LYS A 49 -2.85 11.79 -8.37
N ASP A 50 -3.28 13.01 -8.05
CA ASP A 50 -4.49 13.23 -7.27
C ASP A 50 -5.69 12.49 -7.87
N GLU A 51 -5.84 12.54 -9.19
CA GLU A 51 -6.98 11.92 -9.87
C GLU A 51 -6.94 10.39 -9.87
N ARG A 52 -5.84 9.77 -9.47
CA ARG A 52 -5.70 8.31 -9.40
C ARG A 52 -5.82 7.75 -7.99
N VAL A 53 -6.00 8.60 -6.99
CA VAL A 53 -6.07 8.16 -5.59
C VAL A 53 -7.20 7.15 -5.38
N ASP A 54 -8.40 7.50 -5.84
CA ASP A 54 -9.56 6.64 -5.62
C ASP A 54 -9.42 5.30 -6.33
N SER A 55 -8.86 5.30 -7.54
CA SER A 55 -8.60 4.06 -8.28
C SER A 55 -7.61 3.16 -7.56
N ALA A 56 -6.56 3.73 -6.99
CA ALA A 56 -5.57 2.97 -6.23
C ALA A 56 -6.18 2.36 -4.98
N ILE A 57 -6.99 3.13 -4.25
CA ILE A 57 -7.68 2.65 -3.06
C ILE A 57 -8.63 1.51 -3.40
N ALA A 58 -9.38 1.64 -4.51
CA ALA A 58 -10.28 0.58 -4.96
C ALA A 58 -9.51 -0.70 -5.27
N LEU A 59 -8.34 -0.58 -5.90
CA LEU A 59 -7.51 -1.75 -6.22
C LEU A 59 -7.02 -2.44 -4.95
N VAL A 60 -6.62 -1.66 -3.94
CA VAL A 60 -6.22 -2.23 -2.65
C VAL A 60 -7.39 -3.01 -2.04
N ARG A 61 -8.59 -2.44 -2.04
CA ARG A 61 -9.77 -3.12 -1.50
C ARG A 61 -10.09 -4.42 -2.22
N GLU A 62 -9.96 -4.43 -3.54
CA GLU A 62 -10.26 -5.61 -4.35
C GLU A 62 -9.23 -6.72 -4.12
N THR A 63 -7.98 -6.34 -3.88
CA THR A 63 -6.89 -7.30 -3.77
C THR A 63 -6.78 -7.87 -2.36
N VAL A 64 -7.00 -7.04 -1.35
CA VAL A 64 -6.90 -7.46 0.05
C VAL A 64 -8.27 -7.83 0.54
N THR A 65 -8.52 -9.13 0.65
CA THR A 65 -9.82 -9.62 1.10
C THR A 65 -9.95 -9.49 2.61
N ALA A 66 -11.16 -9.15 3.08
CA ALA A 66 -11.43 -9.14 4.51
C ALA A 66 -11.33 -10.56 5.07
N SER A 67 -10.85 -10.69 6.30
CA SER A 67 -10.81 -11.98 6.96
C SER A 67 -12.24 -12.41 7.33
N GLU A 68 -12.43 -13.73 7.50
CA GLU A 68 -13.73 -14.28 7.87
C GLU A 68 -14.19 -13.78 9.24
N SER A 69 -13.28 -13.40 10.11
CA SER A 69 -13.60 -12.84 11.43
C SER A 69 -13.97 -11.35 11.37
N GLY A 70 -13.98 -10.74 10.19
CA GLY A 70 -14.24 -9.31 10.05
C GLY A 70 -13.02 -8.43 10.39
N GLU A 71 -11.88 -9.03 10.66
CA GLU A 71 -10.66 -8.32 10.97
C GLU A 71 -10.17 -7.53 9.77
N LYS A 72 -9.70 -6.32 9.98
CA LYS A 72 -9.14 -5.51 8.90
C LYS A 72 -7.79 -6.07 8.47
N ARG A 73 -7.57 -6.17 7.16
CA ARG A 73 -6.32 -6.70 6.61
C ARG A 73 -5.37 -5.64 6.12
N ALA A 74 -5.83 -4.41 5.99
CA ALA A 74 -5.00 -3.30 5.53
C ALA A 74 -5.38 -2.02 6.24
N THR A 75 -4.38 -1.22 6.53
CA THR A 75 -4.55 0.15 7.00
C THR A 75 -3.93 1.07 5.95
N LEU A 76 -4.63 2.14 5.62
CA LEU A 76 -4.22 2.99 4.52
C LEU A 76 -4.28 4.45 4.94
N PHE A 77 -3.23 5.19 4.58
CA PHE A 77 -3.16 6.64 4.77
C PHE A 77 -2.91 7.30 3.43
N VAL A 78 -3.51 8.46 3.21
CA VAL A 78 -3.22 9.28 2.03
C VAL A 78 -2.67 10.60 2.53
N VAL A 79 -1.46 10.93 2.10
CA VAL A 79 -0.80 12.16 2.52
C VAL A 79 -0.39 12.98 1.31
N PRO A 80 -0.44 14.31 1.40
CA PRO A 80 0.02 15.15 0.30
C PRO A 80 1.54 15.09 0.18
N ILE A 81 2.04 15.15 -1.05
CA ILE A 81 3.47 15.22 -1.34
C ILE A 81 3.76 16.64 -1.83
N GLN A 82 4.60 17.37 -1.10
CA GLN A 82 5.03 18.70 -1.52
C GLN A 82 6.17 18.64 -2.52
N ARG A 83 7.03 17.63 -2.39
CA ARG A 83 8.20 17.52 -3.24
C ARG A 83 8.61 16.06 -3.38
N PHE A 84 8.96 15.66 -4.57
CA PHE A 84 9.45 14.32 -4.89
C PHE A 84 10.73 14.44 -5.71
N GLU A 85 11.78 13.76 -5.29
CA GLU A 85 13.05 13.74 -5.99
C GLU A 85 13.60 12.33 -6.05
N GLN A 86 14.14 11.98 -7.23
CA GLN A 86 14.97 10.79 -7.41
C GLN A 86 16.37 11.27 -7.77
N ILE A 87 17.33 10.83 -7.01
CA ILE A 87 18.71 11.28 -7.17
C ILE A 87 19.57 10.19 -7.78
#